data_b7048b28cef706a209fd5ebd64062af2
#
_entry.id   b7048b28cef706a209fd5ebd64062af2
#
_cell.length_a   1.000
_cell.length_b   1.000
_cell.length_c   1.000
_cell.angle_alpha   90.00
_cell.angle_beta   90.00
_cell.angle_gamma   90.00
#
_symmetry.space_group_name_H-M   'P 1'
#
loop_
_entity.id
_entity.type
_entity.pdbx_description
1 polymer ?
#
loop_
_entity_poly.entity_id
_entity_poly.type
_entity_poly.pdbx_seq_one_letter_code
_entity_poly.pdbx_strand_id
1 'polypeptide(L)'
;MVDKISSWRYVEEFFDESEPIQRARMRAEELGVECITASVGAQLAALAAASGAKAIIEAGTGTGVSGLYLMHGAPTAILATIDLEPEHQAAAKVAFGEAGIKANQTRVISGKAIDVMSNMADAAYDLIVLDADRDTLEEQVR
;
A
#
# COMPACT_ATOMS: atom_id res chain seq x y z
N MET A 1 11.55 18.06 -28.02
CA MET A 1 10.47 17.17 -27.55
C MET A 1 11.06 16.30 -26.45
N VAL A 2 10.54 16.41 -25.24
CA VAL A 2 11.00 15.57 -24.12
C VAL A 2 10.45 14.16 -24.36
N ASP A 3 11.33 13.16 -24.38
CA ASP A 3 10.95 11.78 -24.55
C ASP A 3 10.21 11.29 -23.28
N LYS A 4 9.05 10.65 -23.45
CA LYS A 4 8.26 10.12 -22.33
C LYS A 4 9.06 9.17 -21.45
N ILE A 5 9.92 8.34 -22.03
CA ILE A 5 10.73 7.36 -21.31
C ILE A 5 11.74 8.08 -20.40
N SER A 6 12.40 9.11 -20.88
CA SER A 6 13.35 9.89 -20.09
C SER A 6 12.65 10.66 -18.97
N SER A 7 11.43 11.17 -19.22
CA SER A 7 10.62 11.83 -18.19
C SER A 7 10.18 10.86 -17.09
N TRP A 8 9.72 9.66 -17.47
CA TRP A 8 9.37 8.62 -16.51
C TRP A 8 10.56 8.22 -15.64
N ARG A 9 11.70 7.95 -16.25
CA ARG A 9 12.93 7.61 -15.53
C ARG A 9 13.32 8.71 -14.54
N TYR A 10 13.30 9.97 -14.97
CA TYR A 10 13.62 11.10 -14.10
C TYR A 10 12.70 11.16 -12.89
N VAL A 11 11.39 10.98 -13.08
CA VAL A 11 10.41 11.01 -11.97
C VAL A 11 10.65 9.86 -11.00
N GLU A 12 10.91 8.65 -11.48
CA GLU A 12 11.15 7.51 -10.60
C GLU A 12 12.49 7.61 -9.85
N GLU A 13 13.53 8.15 -10.47
CA GLU A 13 14.83 8.37 -9.85
C GLU A 13 14.87 9.59 -8.91
N PHE A 14 13.83 10.44 -8.94
CA PHE A 14 13.75 11.63 -8.11
C PHE A 14 13.48 11.33 -6.63
N PHE A 15 12.81 10.23 -6.34
CA PHE A 15 12.43 9.88 -4.97
C PHE A 15 13.42 8.91 -4.34
N ASP A 16 14.11 9.37 -3.30
CA ASP A 16 14.91 8.49 -2.44
C ASP A 16 13.98 7.73 -1.49
N GLU A 17 13.88 6.42 -1.70
CA GLU A 17 13.09 5.55 -0.83
C GLU A 17 13.84 5.22 0.46
N SER A 18 13.12 5.19 1.57
CA SER A 18 13.65 4.76 2.86
C SER A 18 14.09 3.29 2.82
N GLU A 19 15.02 2.93 3.67
CA GLU A 19 15.57 1.57 3.74
C GLU A 19 14.48 0.48 3.94
N PRO A 20 13.43 0.68 4.77
CA PRO A 20 12.33 -0.30 4.86
C PRO A 20 11.58 -0.50 3.52
N ILE A 21 11.36 0.57 2.75
CA ILE A 21 10.70 0.47 1.43
C ILE A 21 11.60 -0.29 0.45
N GLN A 22 12.89 0.02 0.40
CA GLN A 22 13.85 -0.69 -0.45
C GLN A 22 13.87 -2.19 -0.13
N ARG A 23 13.91 -2.56 1.15
CA ARG A 23 13.84 -3.97 1.57
C ARG A 23 12.52 -4.64 1.21
N ALA A 24 11.40 -3.92 1.32
CA ALA A 24 10.10 -4.44 0.90
C ALA A 24 10.05 -4.71 -0.62
N ARG A 25 10.68 -3.85 -1.44
CA ARG A 25 10.83 -4.08 -2.89
C ARG A 25 11.69 -5.29 -3.21
N MET A 26 12.81 -5.48 -2.50
CA MET A 26 13.66 -6.67 -2.69
C MET A 26 12.87 -7.96 -2.42
N ARG A 27 12.06 -7.98 -1.35
CA ARG A 27 11.17 -9.12 -1.06
C ARG A 27 10.11 -9.33 -2.16
N ALA A 28 9.61 -8.24 -2.73
CA ALA A 28 8.66 -8.32 -3.83
C ALA A 28 9.30 -8.96 -5.08
N GLU A 29 10.51 -8.59 -5.42
CA GLU A 29 11.27 -9.22 -6.51
C GLU A 29 11.48 -10.72 -6.25
N GLU A 30 11.85 -11.11 -5.02
CA GLU A 30 12.03 -12.50 -4.63
C GLU A 30 10.74 -13.32 -4.75
N LEU A 31 9.59 -12.71 -4.44
CA LEU A 31 8.27 -13.35 -4.51
C LEU A 31 7.58 -13.20 -5.87
N GLY A 32 8.18 -12.46 -6.81
CA GLY A 32 7.57 -12.18 -8.11
C GLY A 32 6.34 -11.28 -8.03
N VAL A 33 6.28 -10.38 -7.04
CA VAL A 33 5.17 -9.45 -6.81
C VAL A 33 5.48 -8.10 -7.45
N GLU A 34 4.55 -7.58 -8.25
CA GLU A 34 4.63 -6.22 -8.75
C GLU A 34 4.30 -5.21 -7.64
N CYS A 35 5.12 -4.16 -7.53
CA CYS A 35 4.92 -3.07 -6.61
C CYS A 35 4.59 -1.77 -7.34
N ILE A 36 3.88 -0.89 -6.68
CA ILE A 36 3.73 0.49 -7.14
C ILE A 36 5.10 1.16 -7.30
N THR A 37 5.21 2.10 -8.23
CA THR A 37 6.42 2.89 -8.43
C THR A 37 6.64 3.88 -7.29
N ALA A 38 7.85 4.43 -7.18
CA ALA A 38 8.18 5.44 -6.17
C ALA A 38 7.32 6.70 -6.31
N SER A 39 7.05 7.14 -7.53
CA SER A 39 6.20 8.29 -7.80
C SER A 39 4.75 8.08 -7.36
N VAL A 40 4.18 6.90 -7.61
CA VAL A 40 2.83 6.53 -7.14
C VAL A 40 2.80 6.45 -5.62
N GLY A 41 3.82 5.86 -5.00
CA GLY A 41 3.96 5.82 -3.56
C GLY A 41 3.98 7.20 -2.93
N ALA A 42 4.77 8.13 -3.48
CA ALA A 42 4.80 9.53 -3.04
C ALA A 42 3.43 10.22 -3.14
N GLN A 43 2.66 9.93 -4.20
CA GLN A 43 1.29 10.44 -4.34
C GLN A 43 0.36 9.86 -3.25
N LEU A 44 0.44 8.56 -2.96
CA LEU A 44 -0.34 7.94 -1.88
C LEU A 44 -0.02 8.58 -0.53
N ALA A 45 1.26 8.79 -0.23
CA ALA A 45 1.68 9.48 0.99
C ALA A 45 1.10 10.90 1.08
N ALA A 46 1.17 11.66 -0.03
CA ALA A 46 0.62 13.01 -0.10
C ALA A 46 -0.91 13.02 0.10
N LEU A 47 -1.64 12.09 -0.51
CA LEU A 47 -3.09 11.95 -0.34
C LEU A 47 -3.46 11.57 1.10
N ALA A 48 -2.74 10.63 1.72
CA ALA A 48 -2.95 10.25 3.10
C ALA A 48 -2.73 11.43 4.06
N ALA A 49 -1.69 12.23 3.82
CA ALA A 49 -1.41 13.44 4.59
C ALA A 49 -2.47 14.52 4.38
N ALA A 50 -2.82 14.82 3.13
CA ALA A 50 -3.76 15.88 2.78
C ALA A 50 -5.20 15.59 3.25
N SER A 51 -5.62 14.32 3.24
CA SER A 51 -6.92 13.90 3.75
C SER A 51 -6.99 13.89 5.28
N GLY A 52 -5.85 13.96 5.97
CA GLY A 52 -5.80 13.78 7.42
C GLY A 52 -6.29 12.41 7.86
N ALA A 53 -6.10 11.38 7.02
CA ALA A 53 -6.63 10.05 7.22
C ALA A 53 -6.22 9.45 8.57
N LYS A 54 -7.19 8.92 9.30
CA LYS A 54 -6.99 8.20 10.57
C LYS A 54 -7.27 6.71 10.42
N ALA A 55 -8.09 6.33 9.47
CA ALA A 55 -8.40 4.96 9.13
C ALA A 55 -8.27 4.77 7.62
N ILE A 56 -7.36 3.89 7.22
CA ILE A 56 -7.05 3.59 5.81
C ILE A 56 -7.35 2.12 5.57
N ILE A 57 -7.98 1.82 4.43
CA ILE A 57 -8.13 0.46 3.95
C ILE A 57 -7.47 0.31 2.59
N GLU A 58 -6.74 -0.79 2.41
CA GLU A 58 -6.04 -1.15 1.20
C GLU A 58 -6.42 -2.56 0.76
N ALA A 59 -6.79 -2.70 -0.50
CA ALA A 59 -6.93 -3.98 -1.17
C ALA A 59 -5.67 -4.25 -2.00
N GLY A 60 -4.96 -5.33 -1.68
CA GLY A 60 -3.66 -5.66 -2.26
C GLY A 60 -2.50 -5.24 -1.35
N THR A 61 -2.14 -6.09 -0.39
CA THR A 61 -1.05 -5.83 0.55
C THR A 61 0.33 -5.93 -0.12
N GLY A 62 0.51 -6.93 -0.99
CA GLY A 62 1.82 -7.28 -1.51
C GLY A 62 2.84 -7.42 -0.38
N THR A 63 4.05 -6.93 -0.60
CA THR A 63 5.11 -6.94 0.42
C THR A 63 5.11 -5.70 1.33
N GLY A 64 4.06 -4.86 1.25
CA GLY A 64 3.85 -3.72 2.12
C GLY A 64 4.39 -2.39 1.60
N VAL A 65 4.86 -2.30 0.35
CA VAL A 65 5.42 -1.06 -0.23
C VAL A 65 4.42 0.09 -0.17
N SER A 66 3.21 -0.09 -0.70
CA SER A 66 2.15 0.92 -0.67
C SER A 66 1.73 1.29 0.75
N GLY A 67 1.57 0.28 1.63
CA GLY A 67 1.26 0.48 3.03
C GLY A 67 2.31 1.33 3.77
N LEU A 68 3.60 1.14 3.47
CA LEU A 68 4.68 1.97 4.02
C LEU A 68 4.56 3.44 3.61
N TYR A 69 4.23 3.71 2.35
CA TYR A 69 3.99 5.07 1.87
C TYR A 69 2.75 5.69 2.51
N LEU A 70 1.66 4.95 2.62
CA LEU A 70 0.43 5.42 3.28
C LEU A 70 0.70 5.80 4.75
N MET A 71 1.41 4.94 5.48
CA MET A 71 1.76 5.19 6.88
C MET A 71 2.82 6.28 7.05
N HIS A 72 3.66 6.52 6.04
CA HIS A 72 4.53 7.69 6.03
C HIS A 72 3.73 8.99 5.95
N GLY A 73 2.71 9.07 5.10
CA GLY A 73 1.84 10.23 4.97
C GLY A 73 0.89 10.42 6.15
N ALA A 74 0.46 9.33 6.78
CA ALA A 74 -0.47 9.33 7.91
C ALA A 74 0.09 8.50 9.09
N PRO A 75 1.13 8.97 9.80
CA PRO A 75 1.88 8.16 10.77
C PRO A 75 1.08 7.78 12.02
N THR A 76 -0.06 8.40 12.26
CA THR A 76 -0.95 8.09 13.38
C THR A 76 -2.19 7.29 12.97
N ALA A 77 -2.33 6.99 11.67
CA ALA A 77 -3.45 6.22 11.15
C ALA A 77 -3.39 4.75 11.56
N ILE A 78 -4.53 4.08 11.41
CA ILE A 78 -4.63 2.63 11.41
C ILE A 78 -4.83 2.19 9.95
N LEU A 79 -3.96 1.31 9.49
CA LEU A 79 -4.03 0.70 8.17
C LEU A 79 -4.62 -0.71 8.27
N ALA A 80 -5.75 -0.96 7.63
CA ALA A 80 -6.24 -2.30 7.32
C ALA A 80 -5.82 -2.63 5.89
N THR A 81 -5.10 -3.72 5.67
CA THR A 81 -4.65 -4.14 4.35
C THR A 81 -4.98 -5.60 4.11
N ILE A 82 -5.49 -5.91 2.92
CA ILE A 82 -6.10 -7.19 2.58
C ILE A 82 -5.32 -7.86 1.47
N ASP A 83 -4.99 -9.13 1.65
CA ASP A 83 -4.33 -9.95 0.62
C ASP A 83 -4.78 -11.41 0.74
N LEU A 84 -4.71 -12.14 -0.37
CA LEU A 84 -4.98 -13.57 -0.40
C LEU A 84 -3.75 -14.40 -0.02
N GLU A 85 -2.57 -13.91 -0.35
CA GLU A 85 -1.34 -14.67 -0.29
C GLU A 85 -0.65 -14.57 1.08
N PRO A 86 -0.53 -15.68 1.82
CA PRO A 86 0.10 -15.66 3.15
C PRO A 86 1.55 -15.17 3.13
N GLU A 87 2.30 -15.44 2.05
CA GLU A 87 3.70 -15.02 1.90
C GLU A 87 3.81 -13.50 1.77
N HIS A 88 2.89 -12.86 1.02
CA HIS A 88 2.80 -11.41 0.92
C HIS A 88 2.53 -10.79 2.29
N GLN A 89 1.55 -11.33 3.00
CA GLN A 89 1.17 -10.85 4.34
C GLN A 89 2.33 -10.96 5.34
N ALA A 90 3.08 -12.05 5.28
CA ALA A 90 4.25 -12.24 6.14
C ALA A 90 5.34 -11.21 5.83
N ALA A 91 5.63 -10.99 4.54
CA ALA A 91 6.60 -10.00 4.09
C ALA A 91 6.20 -8.57 4.49
N ALA A 92 4.92 -8.22 4.34
CA ALA A 92 4.40 -6.92 4.74
C ALA A 92 4.52 -6.67 6.25
N LYS A 93 4.19 -7.66 7.07
CA LYS A 93 4.34 -7.55 8.54
C LYS A 93 5.80 -7.29 8.94
N VAL A 94 6.76 -7.95 8.28
CA VAL A 94 8.18 -7.70 8.48
C VAL A 94 8.53 -6.27 8.08
N ALA A 95 8.08 -5.81 6.91
CA ALA A 95 8.34 -4.46 6.41
C ALA A 95 7.79 -3.36 7.35
N PHE A 96 6.57 -3.52 7.85
CA PHE A 96 5.97 -2.60 8.82
C PHE A 96 6.75 -2.56 10.14
N GLY A 97 7.20 -3.72 10.64
CA GLY A 97 8.05 -3.81 11.84
C GLY A 97 9.40 -3.11 11.65
N GLU A 98 10.06 -3.30 10.51
CA GLU A 98 11.34 -2.65 10.17
C GLU A 98 11.20 -1.13 10.06
N ALA A 99 10.03 -0.65 9.64
CA ALA A 99 9.71 0.78 9.59
C ALA A 99 9.33 1.38 10.96
N GLY A 100 9.30 0.58 12.03
CA GLY A 100 8.91 1.03 13.36
C GLY A 100 7.41 1.31 13.53
N ILE A 101 6.57 0.83 12.61
CA ILE A 101 5.12 0.96 12.72
C ILE A 101 4.64 0.00 13.82
N LYS A 102 3.85 0.54 14.75
CA LYS A 102 3.37 -0.26 15.89
C LYS A 102 2.40 -1.35 15.41
N ALA A 103 2.46 -2.53 16.02
CA ALA A 103 1.62 -3.67 15.66
C ALA A 103 0.11 -3.38 15.74
N ASN A 104 -0.31 -2.46 16.59
CA ASN A 104 -1.71 -2.03 16.71
C ASN A 104 -2.14 -1.00 15.65
N GLN A 105 -1.23 -0.52 14.82
CA GLN A 105 -1.52 0.40 13.71
C GLN A 105 -1.72 -0.33 12.37
N THR A 106 -1.39 -1.61 12.27
CA THR A 106 -1.56 -2.39 11.04
C THR A 106 -2.40 -3.63 11.28
N ARG A 107 -3.40 -3.83 10.44
CA ARG A 107 -4.24 -5.03 10.41
C ARG A 107 -4.07 -5.68 9.06
N VAL A 108 -3.26 -6.73 8.99
CA VAL A 108 -3.08 -7.52 7.76
C VAL A 108 -4.12 -8.63 7.76
N ILE A 109 -5.05 -8.55 6.84
CA ILE A 109 -6.26 -9.38 6.78
C ILE A 109 -6.15 -10.35 5.61
N SER A 110 -6.37 -11.63 5.87
CA SER A 110 -6.40 -12.67 4.84
C SER A 110 -7.80 -12.79 4.25
N GLY A 111 -7.89 -12.74 2.93
CA GLY A 111 -9.15 -12.94 2.21
C GLY A 111 -9.21 -12.19 0.89
N LYS A 112 -10.28 -12.47 0.13
CA LYS A 112 -10.60 -11.66 -1.05
C LYS A 112 -11.06 -10.29 -0.60
N ALA A 113 -10.54 -9.24 -1.23
CA ALA A 113 -10.84 -7.85 -0.85
C ALA A 113 -12.35 -7.58 -0.85
N ILE A 114 -13.07 -8.03 -1.88
CA ILE A 114 -14.52 -7.83 -1.99
C ILE A 114 -15.29 -8.49 -0.84
N ASP A 115 -14.93 -9.71 -0.44
CA ASP A 115 -15.60 -10.43 0.64
C ASP A 115 -15.31 -9.80 2.00
N VAL A 116 -14.07 -9.34 2.21
CA VAL A 116 -13.66 -8.70 3.46
C VAL A 116 -14.31 -7.32 3.59
N MET A 117 -14.25 -6.49 2.53
CA MET A 117 -14.77 -5.13 2.53
C MET A 117 -16.30 -5.09 2.67
N SER A 118 -17.02 -6.03 2.06
CA SER A 118 -18.50 -6.13 2.18
C SER A 118 -18.99 -6.36 3.61
N ASN A 119 -18.13 -6.85 4.49
CA ASN A 119 -18.44 -7.07 5.91
C ASN A 119 -17.95 -5.94 6.83
N MET A 120 -17.37 -4.88 6.26
CA MET A 120 -16.91 -3.72 7.04
C MET A 120 -18.04 -2.72 7.26
N ALA A 121 -17.92 -1.95 8.33
CA ALA A 121 -18.91 -0.92 8.64
C ALA A 121 -18.84 0.23 7.62
N ASP A 122 -19.98 0.74 7.21
CA ASP A 122 -20.10 1.91 6.36
C ASP A 122 -19.40 3.12 6.98
N ALA A 123 -18.77 3.92 6.14
CA ALA A 123 -18.06 5.15 6.53
C ALA A 123 -16.98 4.96 7.63
N ALA A 124 -16.41 3.76 7.72
CA ALA A 124 -15.39 3.45 8.73
C ALA A 124 -13.97 3.91 8.35
N TYR A 125 -13.76 4.27 7.09
CA TYR A 125 -12.44 4.60 6.53
C TYR A 125 -12.44 5.99 5.87
N ASP A 126 -11.33 6.70 6.05
CA ASP A 126 -11.11 8.03 5.47
C ASP A 126 -10.46 7.96 4.09
N LEU A 127 -9.70 6.89 3.82
CA LEU A 127 -9.01 6.65 2.56
C LEU A 127 -9.11 5.17 2.18
N ILE A 128 -9.45 4.93 0.92
CA ILE A 128 -9.54 3.58 0.35
C ILE A 128 -8.57 3.50 -0.82
N VAL A 129 -7.72 2.47 -0.83
CA VAL A 129 -6.77 2.17 -1.92
C VAL A 129 -7.10 0.82 -2.50
N LEU A 130 -7.38 0.77 -3.80
CA LEU A 130 -7.73 -0.46 -4.52
C LEU A 130 -6.63 -0.81 -5.51
N ASP A 131 -5.79 -1.76 -5.17
CA ASP A 131 -4.67 -2.26 -5.98
C ASP A 131 -4.56 -3.81 -5.90
N ALA A 132 -5.72 -4.47 -5.85
CA ALA A 132 -5.81 -5.91 -5.91
C ALA A 132 -6.21 -6.38 -7.32
N ASP A 133 -7.13 -7.32 -7.40
CA ASP A 133 -7.64 -7.87 -8.65
C ASP A 133 -8.46 -6.82 -9.44
N ARG A 134 -7.99 -6.50 -10.64
CA ARG A 134 -8.64 -5.51 -11.52
C ARG A 134 -9.99 -6.01 -12.08
N ASP A 135 -10.17 -7.32 -12.16
CA ASP A 135 -11.41 -7.90 -12.69
C ASP A 135 -12.61 -7.68 -11.74
N THR A 136 -12.34 -7.46 -10.47
CA THR A 136 -13.36 -7.19 -9.45
C THR A 136 -13.45 -5.72 -9.04
N LEU A 137 -12.71 -4.83 -9.70
CA LEU A 137 -12.62 -3.41 -9.31
C LEU A 137 -13.99 -2.70 -9.31
N GLU A 138 -14.86 -2.97 -10.29
CA GLU A 138 -16.20 -2.38 -10.34
C GLU A 138 -17.06 -2.79 -9.14
N GLU A 139 -16.90 -4.00 -8.65
CA GLU A 139 -17.62 -4.52 -7.46
C GLU A 139 -17.06 -3.93 -6.17
N GLN A 140 -15.76 -3.66 -6.12
CA GLN A 140 -15.09 -3.09 -4.95
C GLN A 140 -15.45 -1.60 -4.73
N VAL A 141 -15.92 -0.91 -5.76
CA VAL A 141 -16.27 0.53 -5.71
C VAL A 141 -17.75 0.76 -5.39
N ARG A 142 -18.61 -0.26 -5.48
CA ARG A 142 -20.04 -0.19 -5.19
C ARG A 142 -20.35 -0.40 -3.72
#